data_6147d435dad23e3613e4d28c051e3cb7
#
_entry.id   6147d435dad23e3613e4d28c051e3cb7
#
_cell.length_a   1.000
_cell.length_b   1.000
_cell.length_c   1.000
_cell.angle_alpha   90.00
_cell.angle_beta   90.00
_cell.angle_gamma   90.00
#
_symmetry.space_group_name_H-M   'P 1'
#
loop_
_entity.id
_entity.type
_entity.pdbx_description
1 polymer ?
#
loop_
_entity_poly.entity_id
_entity_poly.type
_entity_poly.pdbx_seq_one_letter_code
_entity_poly.pdbx_strand_id
1 'polypeptide(L)'
;MMESYWPAVARGDEEAPPAMREWAVKLEAKPKYVVSSTRKDFPWTNSHPIAGDLRTSVQKLKDATPDGVLLGSGKLATELDRLDLIDEYKLLVHPRISGHGPTLYESGLARTRRLELISAKPLRSGAVAMHYRRAR
;
A
#
# COMPACT_ATOMS: atom_id res chain seq x y z
N MET A 1 13.02 -0.88 6.04
CA MET A 1 12.17 -0.24 7.06
C MET A 1 10.94 -1.07 7.40
N MET A 2 9.99 -1.37 6.48
CA MET A 2 8.80 -2.17 6.83
C MET A 2 9.15 -3.60 7.28
N GLU A 3 10.05 -4.27 6.59
CA GLU A 3 10.48 -5.65 6.85
C GLU A 3 11.33 -5.83 8.11
N SER A 4 11.85 -4.77 8.70
CA SER A 4 12.53 -4.82 10.01
C SER A 4 11.57 -4.48 11.15
N TYR A 5 10.70 -3.50 10.95
CA TYR A 5 9.79 -3.00 11.98
C TYR A 5 8.61 -3.95 12.26
N TRP A 6 7.83 -4.30 11.23
CA TRP A 6 6.60 -5.08 11.44
C TRP A 6 6.81 -6.48 12.01
N PRO A 7 7.83 -7.26 11.58
CA PRO A 7 8.14 -8.52 12.23
C PRO A 7 8.54 -8.38 13.70
N ALA A 8 9.29 -7.32 14.05
CA ALA A 8 9.65 -7.05 15.44
C ALA A 8 8.43 -6.73 16.31
N VAL A 9 7.50 -5.89 15.80
CA VAL A 9 6.22 -5.61 16.46
C VAL A 9 5.38 -6.89 16.62
N ALA A 10 5.32 -7.74 15.59
CA ALA A 10 4.56 -8.98 15.64
C ALA A 10 5.10 -9.96 16.68
N ARG A 11 6.42 -10.06 16.83
CA ARG A 11 7.06 -10.89 17.86
C ARG A 11 7.02 -10.29 19.26
N GLY A 12 6.74 -8.98 19.38
CA GLY A 12 6.76 -8.25 20.64
C GLY A 12 8.13 -7.69 21.03
N ASP A 13 9.10 -7.68 20.11
CA ASP A 13 10.44 -7.10 20.30
C ASP A 13 10.41 -5.57 20.30
N GLU A 14 9.35 -4.98 19.74
CA GLU A 14 9.10 -3.54 19.70
C GLU A 14 7.83 -3.18 20.47
N GLU A 15 7.89 -2.11 21.25
CA GLU A 15 6.74 -1.60 21.98
C GLU A 15 5.74 -0.97 21.00
N ALA A 16 4.51 -1.43 21.03
CA ALA A 16 3.45 -0.93 20.16
C ALA A 16 2.06 -1.06 20.80
N PRO A 17 1.12 -0.16 20.49
CA PRO A 17 -0.26 -0.29 20.91
C PRO A 17 -0.88 -1.64 20.51
N PRO A 18 -1.82 -2.20 21.29
CA PRO A 18 -2.43 -3.51 21.02
C PRO A 18 -2.98 -3.65 19.59
N ALA A 19 -3.67 -2.63 19.08
CA ALA A 19 -4.21 -2.64 17.72
C ALA A 19 -3.11 -2.72 16.63
N MET A 20 -1.96 -2.09 16.87
CA MET A 20 -0.83 -2.15 15.95
C MET A 20 -0.14 -3.53 16.00
N ARG A 21 -0.07 -4.15 17.16
CA ARG A 21 0.45 -5.52 17.30
C ARG A 21 -0.45 -6.53 16.60
N GLU A 22 -1.77 -6.42 16.78
CA GLU A 22 -2.74 -7.27 16.07
C GLU A 22 -2.61 -7.12 14.54
N TRP A 23 -2.43 -5.88 14.07
CA TRP A 23 -2.18 -5.61 12.67
C TRP A 23 -0.86 -6.22 12.18
N ALA A 24 0.22 -6.14 12.96
CA ALA A 24 1.52 -6.71 12.63
C ALA A 24 1.45 -8.24 12.47
N VAL A 25 0.72 -8.93 13.34
CA VAL A 25 0.49 -10.38 13.25
C VAL A 25 -0.27 -10.73 11.95
N LYS A 26 -1.29 -9.95 11.61
CA LYS A 26 -2.02 -10.13 10.35
C LYS A 26 -1.14 -9.91 9.12
N LEU A 27 -0.27 -8.89 9.15
CA LEU A 27 0.71 -8.64 8.08
C LEU A 27 1.71 -9.78 7.94
N GLU A 28 2.19 -10.34 9.05
CA GLU A 28 3.12 -11.48 9.04
C GLU A 28 2.52 -12.68 8.31
N ALA A 29 1.25 -12.99 8.56
CA ALA A 29 0.54 -14.10 7.96
C ALA A 29 0.20 -13.90 6.47
N LYS A 30 0.04 -12.65 6.02
CA LYS A 30 -0.35 -12.36 4.63
C LYS A 30 0.82 -12.53 3.64
N PRO A 31 0.58 -13.01 2.42
CA PRO A 31 1.60 -13.01 1.38
C PRO A 31 1.96 -11.57 0.99
N LYS A 32 3.25 -11.35 0.82
CA LYS A 32 3.84 -10.07 0.40
C LYS A 32 4.48 -10.24 -0.97
N TYR A 33 4.03 -9.47 -1.93
CA TYR A 33 4.55 -9.51 -3.29
C TYR A 33 5.49 -8.33 -3.51
N VAL A 34 6.74 -8.62 -3.86
CA VAL A 34 7.82 -7.62 -3.91
C VAL A 34 8.26 -7.39 -5.36
N VAL A 35 8.16 -6.14 -5.79
CA VAL A 35 8.71 -5.69 -7.08
C VAL A 35 10.10 -5.10 -6.82
N SER A 36 11.14 -5.73 -7.35
CA SER A 36 12.51 -5.23 -7.26
C SER A 36 13.32 -5.72 -8.45
N SER A 37 14.10 -4.82 -9.05
CA SER A 37 15.06 -5.16 -10.11
C SER A 37 16.45 -5.56 -9.57
N THR A 38 16.74 -5.21 -8.32
CA THR A 38 18.08 -5.35 -7.75
C THR A 38 18.15 -6.35 -6.60
N ARG A 39 17.08 -6.44 -5.83
CA ARG A 39 16.98 -7.26 -4.64
C ARG A 39 16.59 -8.70 -4.98
N LYS A 40 17.32 -9.69 -4.43
CA LYS A 40 17.05 -11.12 -4.59
C LYS A 40 16.70 -11.82 -3.28
N ASP A 41 16.96 -11.17 -2.16
CA ASP A 41 16.69 -11.68 -0.81
C ASP A 41 15.56 -10.89 -0.15
N PHE A 42 14.58 -11.62 0.39
CA PHE A 42 13.38 -11.08 1.04
C PHE A 42 13.16 -11.79 2.38
N PRO A 43 13.83 -11.32 3.45
CA PRO A 43 13.83 -11.99 4.75
C PRO A 43 12.48 -11.96 5.47
N TRP A 44 11.55 -11.09 5.06
CA TRP A 44 10.23 -11.07 5.68
C TRP A 44 9.43 -12.30 5.26
N THR A 45 8.96 -13.04 6.27
CA THR A 45 8.15 -14.25 6.09
C THR A 45 7.07 -14.07 5.03
N ASN A 46 6.85 -15.08 4.20
CA ASN A 46 5.80 -15.10 3.18
C ASN A 46 5.97 -13.99 2.12
N SER A 47 7.20 -13.65 1.77
CA SER A 47 7.54 -12.70 0.70
C SER A 47 7.86 -13.42 -0.61
N HIS A 48 7.24 -12.95 -1.69
CA HIS A 48 7.35 -13.53 -3.02
C HIS A 48 7.78 -12.47 -4.02
N PRO A 49 8.86 -12.68 -4.80
CA PRO A 49 9.24 -11.74 -5.84
C PRO A 49 8.24 -11.77 -7.00
N ILE A 50 7.91 -10.59 -7.52
CA ILE A 50 7.24 -10.45 -8.82
C ILE A 50 8.32 -10.35 -9.89
N ALA A 51 8.37 -11.32 -10.80
CA ALA A 51 9.31 -11.36 -11.91
C ALA A 51 8.61 -11.14 -13.25
N GLY A 52 9.39 -10.74 -14.28
CA GLY A 52 8.91 -10.54 -15.64
C GLY A 52 8.22 -9.19 -15.86
N ASP A 53 7.32 -9.14 -16.82
CA ASP A 53 6.59 -7.93 -17.16
C ASP A 53 5.64 -7.52 -16.04
N LEU A 54 5.79 -6.29 -15.56
CA LEU A 54 5.06 -5.78 -14.40
C LEU A 54 3.54 -5.77 -14.61
N ARG A 55 3.08 -5.33 -15.79
CA ARG A 55 1.66 -5.27 -16.12
C ARG A 55 1.01 -6.66 -16.05
N THR A 56 1.61 -7.60 -16.75
CA THR A 56 1.10 -8.98 -16.84
C THR A 56 1.11 -9.66 -15.48
N SER A 57 2.19 -9.50 -14.72
CA SER A 57 2.35 -10.17 -13.42
C SER A 57 1.40 -9.60 -12.36
N VAL A 58 1.23 -8.28 -12.32
CA VAL A 58 0.29 -7.65 -11.39
C VAL A 58 -1.15 -7.91 -11.78
N GLN A 59 -1.46 -7.95 -13.09
CA GLN A 59 -2.83 -8.32 -13.53
C GLN A 59 -3.17 -9.76 -13.11
N LYS A 60 -2.29 -10.71 -13.32
CA LYS A 60 -2.47 -12.11 -12.85
C LYS A 60 -2.66 -12.18 -11.33
N LEU A 61 -1.88 -11.40 -10.57
CA LEU A 61 -2.03 -11.35 -9.12
C LEU A 61 -3.42 -10.80 -8.71
N LYS A 62 -3.90 -9.74 -9.37
CA LYS A 62 -5.23 -9.19 -9.13
C LYS A 62 -6.33 -10.20 -9.44
N ASP A 63 -6.22 -10.89 -10.57
CA ASP A 63 -7.20 -11.90 -11.01
C ASP A 63 -7.26 -13.09 -10.03
N ALA A 64 -6.12 -13.45 -9.44
CA ALA A 64 -6.02 -14.52 -8.44
C ALA A 64 -6.40 -14.09 -7.02
N THR A 65 -6.65 -12.79 -6.77
CA THR A 65 -6.92 -12.24 -5.43
C THR A 65 -8.19 -11.40 -5.43
N PRO A 66 -9.38 -12.03 -5.42
CA PRO A 66 -10.67 -11.34 -5.54
C PRO A 66 -10.93 -10.34 -4.40
N ASP A 67 -10.34 -10.56 -3.22
CA ASP A 67 -10.40 -9.64 -2.07
C ASP A 67 -9.52 -8.39 -2.23
N GLY A 68 -8.75 -8.33 -3.32
CA GLY A 68 -7.87 -7.23 -3.65
C GLY A 68 -6.46 -7.34 -3.07
N VAL A 69 -5.59 -6.48 -3.57
CA VAL A 69 -4.18 -6.38 -3.15
C VAL A 69 -3.91 -4.97 -2.62
N LEU A 70 -3.38 -4.88 -1.41
CA LEU A 70 -3.01 -3.60 -0.81
C LEU A 70 -1.62 -3.16 -1.29
N LEU A 71 -1.53 -1.94 -1.80
CA LEU A 71 -0.28 -1.32 -2.22
C LEU A 71 0.18 -0.30 -1.18
N GLY A 72 1.40 -0.45 -0.67
CA GLY A 72 2.01 0.43 0.33
C GLY A 72 3.29 1.13 -0.12
N SER A 73 3.45 1.43 -1.41
CA SER A 73 4.68 2.05 -1.95
C SER A 73 4.37 3.18 -2.92
N GLY A 74 4.81 4.40 -2.63
CA GLY A 74 4.62 5.57 -3.49
C GLY A 74 5.28 5.45 -4.87
N LYS A 75 6.50 4.92 -4.94
CA LYS A 75 7.20 4.71 -6.22
C LYS A 75 6.48 3.70 -7.09
N LEU A 76 6.13 2.55 -6.52
CA LEU A 76 5.40 1.52 -7.25
C LEU A 76 3.99 1.98 -7.62
N ALA A 77 3.35 2.81 -6.79
CA ALA A 77 2.04 3.39 -7.09
C ALA A 77 2.08 4.22 -8.38
N THR A 78 3.12 5.03 -8.58
CA THR A 78 3.28 5.80 -9.83
C THR A 78 3.30 4.90 -11.06
N GLU A 79 4.08 3.83 -11.02
CA GLU A 79 4.18 2.90 -12.15
C GLU A 79 2.89 2.11 -12.39
N LEU A 80 2.26 1.63 -11.33
CA LEU A 80 0.99 0.91 -11.45
C LEU A 80 -0.16 1.81 -11.90
N ASP A 81 -0.16 3.09 -11.50
CA ASP A 81 -1.13 4.05 -12.02
C ASP A 81 -0.94 4.33 -13.51
N ARG A 82 0.30 4.48 -13.98
CA ARG A 82 0.62 4.62 -15.41
C ARG A 82 0.14 3.43 -16.24
N LEU A 83 0.23 2.24 -15.66
CA LEU A 83 -0.24 0.98 -16.25
C LEU A 83 -1.75 0.75 -16.10
N ASP A 84 -2.49 1.67 -15.50
CA ASP A 84 -3.94 1.55 -15.23
C ASP A 84 -4.33 0.34 -14.34
N LEU A 85 -3.47 0.00 -13.38
CA LEU A 85 -3.63 -1.16 -12.50
C LEU A 85 -4.14 -0.83 -11.10
N ILE A 86 -4.28 0.46 -10.75
CA ILE A 86 -4.87 0.88 -9.47
C ILE A 86 -6.37 1.10 -9.65
N ASP A 87 -7.17 0.45 -8.83
CA ASP A 87 -8.63 0.53 -8.88
C ASP A 87 -9.20 1.45 -7.80
N GLU A 88 -8.61 1.43 -6.61
CA GLU A 88 -9.13 2.15 -5.45
C GLU A 88 -8.02 2.87 -4.68
N TYR A 89 -8.39 3.97 -4.03
CA TYR A 89 -7.51 4.77 -3.18
C TYR A 89 -8.12 4.86 -1.79
N LYS A 90 -7.39 4.40 -0.78
CA LYS A 90 -7.76 4.55 0.62
C LYS A 90 -6.77 5.52 1.26
N LEU A 91 -7.24 6.71 1.58
CA LEU A 91 -6.44 7.81 2.10
C LEU A 91 -6.84 8.10 3.54
N LEU A 92 -5.86 8.27 4.41
CA LEU A 92 -6.08 8.76 5.76
C LEU A 92 -5.55 10.20 5.84
N VAL A 93 -6.49 11.15 5.85
CA VAL A 93 -6.18 12.58 5.91
C VAL A 93 -6.14 13.01 7.37
N HIS A 94 -4.95 13.33 7.85
CA HIS A 94 -4.75 13.80 9.22
C HIS A 94 -5.02 15.31 9.33
N PRO A 95 -5.50 15.82 10.49
CA PRO A 95 -5.74 17.24 10.72
C PRO A 95 -4.42 17.99 11.02
N ARG A 96 -3.49 17.96 10.05
CA ARG A 96 -2.17 18.56 10.16
C ARG A 96 -1.74 19.16 8.83
N ILE A 97 -1.04 20.29 8.89
CA ILE A 97 -0.38 20.90 7.73
C ILE A 97 1.11 20.62 7.88
N SER A 98 1.67 19.85 6.98
CA SER A 98 3.06 19.40 7.06
C SER A 98 4.06 20.49 6.62
N GLY A 99 3.65 21.39 5.75
CA GLY A 99 4.51 22.42 5.18
C GLY A 99 5.50 21.90 4.11
N HIS A 100 6.04 20.71 4.31
CA HIS A 100 6.94 20.01 3.37
C HIS A 100 6.79 18.49 3.54
N GLY A 101 7.30 17.74 2.59
CA GLY A 101 7.26 16.27 2.60
C GLY A 101 7.05 15.68 1.21
N PRO A 102 7.11 14.36 1.09
CA PRO A 102 6.87 13.68 -0.17
C PRO A 102 5.40 13.81 -0.59
N THR A 103 5.17 13.95 -1.87
CA THR A 103 3.84 13.87 -2.48
C THR A 103 3.49 12.42 -2.80
N LEU A 104 2.21 12.12 -3.00
CA LEU A 104 1.74 10.78 -3.35
C LEU A 104 2.43 10.25 -4.62
N TYR A 105 2.64 11.12 -5.61
CA TYR A 105 3.31 10.82 -6.87
C TYR A 105 4.45 11.81 -7.10
N GLU A 106 5.66 11.48 -6.69
CA GLU A 106 6.84 12.36 -6.78
C GLU A 106 7.13 12.84 -8.20
N SER A 107 6.93 11.97 -9.20
CA SER A 107 7.16 12.27 -10.61
C SER A 107 5.90 12.81 -11.33
N GLY A 108 4.81 13.03 -10.60
CA GLY A 108 3.52 13.37 -11.16
C GLY A 108 2.89 12.25 -11.99
N LEU A 109 1.72 12.50 -12.50
CA LEU A 109 1.00 11.65 -13.44
C LEU A 109 0.91 12.32 -14.81
N ALA A 110 0.88 11.54 -15.88
CA ALA A 110 0.76 12.05 -17.26
C ALA A 110 -0.55 12.83 -17.49
N ARG A 111 -1.57 12.57 -16.70
CA ARG A 111 -2.88 13.25 -16.74
C ARG A 111 -3.61 13.12 -15.41
N THR A 112 -4.55 14.01 -15.13
CA THR A 112 -5.45 13.93 -13.99
C THR A 112 -6.25 12.63 -14.00
N ARG A 113 -6.49 12.07 -12.81
CA ARG A 113 -7.37 10.92 -12.62
C ARG A 113 -8.68 11.38 -11.98
N ARG A 114 -9.79 10.98 -12.58
CA ARG A 114 -11.10 11.15 -11.94
C ARG A 114 -11.33 10.03 -10.96
N LEU A 115 -11.84 10.39 -9.80
CA LEU A 115 -12.16 9.47 -8.71
C LEU A 115 -13.63 9.66 -8.31
N GLU A 116 -14.27 8.57 -7.97
CA GLU A 116 -15.61 8.53 -7.39
C GLU A 116 -15.50 8.27 -5.89
N LEU A 117 -16.12 9.10 -5.10
CA LEU A 117 -16.14 8.92 -3.64
C LEU A 117 -17.06 7.75 -3.28
N ILE A 118 -16.49 6.73 -2.63
CA ILE A 118 -17.24 5.61 -2.06
C ILE A 118 -17.65 5.93 -0.64
N SER A 119 -16.71 6.42 0.19
CA SER A 119 -16.99 6.82 1.57
C SER A 119 -15.99 7.84 2.09
N ALA A 120 -16.45 8.66 3.06
CA ALA A 120 -15.62 9.52 3.87
C ALA A 120 -16.05 9.37 5.33
N LYS A 121 -15.15 8.89 6.20
CA LYS A 121 -15.48 8.61 7.59
C LYS A 121 -14.58 9.41 8.53
N PRO A 122 -15.14 10.36 9.30
CA PRO A 122 -14.41 11.01 10.38
C PRO A 122 -14.04 10.02 11.48
N LEU A 123 -12.84 10.15 12.01
CA LEU A 123 -12.35 9.35 13.12
C LEU A 123 -12.27 10.21 14.39
N ARG A 124 -12.30 9.58 15.56
CA ARG A 124 -12.19 10.26 16.86
C ARG A 124 -10.92 11.09 17.02
N SER A 125 -9.86 10.74 16.29
CA SER A 125 -8.59 11.47 16.25
C SER A 125 -8.64 12.78 15.45
N GLY A 126 -9.78 13.11 14.82
CA GLY A 126 -9.91 14.21 13.88
C GLY A 126 -9.43 13.89 12.46
N ALA A 127 -8.86 12.71 12.23
CA ALA A 127 -8.53 12.28 10.89
C ALA A 127 -9.77 11.85 10.10
N VAL A 128 -9.70 11.90 8.77
CA VAL A 128 -10.78 11.44 7.88
C VAL A 128 -10.25 10.27 7.03
N ALA A 129 -10.89 9.11 7.14
CA ALA A 129 -10.64 7.98 6.27
C ALA A 129 -11.48 8.15 4.99
N MET A 130 -10.82 8.31 3.86
CA MET A 130 -11.44 8.51 2.55
C MET A 130 -11.22 7.30 1.67
N HIS A 131 -12.26 6.83 0.99
CA HIS A 131 -12.21 5.73 0.06
C HIS A 131 -12.76 6.19 -1.27
N TYR A 132 -11.95 6.07 -2.31
CA TYR A 132 -12.29 6.41 -3.68
C TYR A 132 -12.11 5.23 -4.60
N ARG A 133 -12.94 5.14 -5.61
CA ARG A 133 -12.76 4.28 -6.79
C ARG A 133 -12.29 5.12 -7.98
N ARG A 134 -11.44 4.54 -8.79
CA ARG A 134 -11.03 5.15 -10.06
C ARG A 134 -12.19 5.12 -11.05
N ALA A 135 -12.57 6.28 -11.58
CA ALA A 135 -13.50 6.38 -12.71
C ALA A 135 -12.75 6.04 -14.02
N ARG A 136 -13.23 5.05 -14.74
CA ARG A 136 -12.71 4.64 -16.05
C ARG A 136 -13.65 5.02 -17.17
#